data_26fece6dadf53218fcf21e182c0cf853
#
_entry.id   26fece6dadf53218fcf21e182c0cf853
#
_cell.length_a   1.000
_cell.length_b   1.000
_cell.length_c   1.000
_cell.angle_alpha   90.00
_cell.angle_beta   90.00
_cell.angle_gamma   90.00
#
_symmetry.space_group_name_H-M   'P 1'
#
loop_
_entity.id
_entity.type
_entity.pdbx_description
1 polymer ?
#
loop_
_entity_poly.entity_id
_entity_poly.type
_entity_poly.pdbx_seq_one_letter_code
_entity_poly.pdbx_strand_id
1 'polypeptide(L)'
;TPSGSPSNQPGGNGRVNCIAFNPLNTNIMFVGAPSAGLWRSNNGGTSWAPVNDTFAVVGVSSVAINYLDTSIMYIATGDGDAGDTYTVGIMKSTNSGQSWHYTSFKPSVQSGYLIRKIVMHPTNPDIMWAATNGGILKTTDGWATYTVATGIGGTFDIELKPGDPNTVYASTYTAFYKSTDGGTTFTAVTLPTAPTNGFLRIAIAVSAA
;
A
#
# COMPACT_ATOMS: atom_id res chain seq x y z
N THR A 1 -28.79 4.68 -9.67
CA THR A 1 -28.13 4.25 -10.93
C THR A 1 -28.30 5.34 -11.95
N PRO A 2 -27.22 5.94 -12.51
CA PRO A 2 -27.37 6.87 -13.63
C PRO A 2 -27.97 6.10 -14.81
N SER A 3 -29.19 6.46 -15.18
CA SER A 3 -29.82 6.00 -16.41
C SER A 3 -29.09 6.64 -17.59
N GLY A 4 -28.34 5.86 -18.36
CA GLY A 4 -27.77 6.37 -19.60
C GLY A 4 -26.38 5.93 -19.99
N SER A 5 -25.84 4.84 -19.47
CA SER A 5 -24.64 4.24 -20.06
C SER A 5 -25.05 3.43 -21.30
N PRO A 6 -24.52 3.73 -22.51
CA PRO A 6 -24.81 2.95 -23.72
C PRO A 6 -24.10 1.59 -23.77
N SER A 7 -23.34 1.24 -22.74
CA SER A 7 -22.76 -0.09 -22.56
C SER A 7 -23.61 -0.87 -21.57
N ASN A 8 -24.03 -2.09 -21.92
CA ASN A 8 -24.66 -3.10 -21.07
C ASN A 8 -23.74 -3.52 -19.86
N GLN A 9 -22.91 -2.64 -19.36
CA GLN A 9 -22.13 -2.86 -18.14
C GLN A 9 -23.06 -2.57 -16.97
N PRO A 10 -23.33 -3.53 -16.06
CA PRO A 10 -23.99 -3.23 -14.81
C PRO A 10 -23.20 -2.11 -14.11
N GLY A 11 -23.89 -1.09 -13.62
CA GLY A 11 -23.29 0.02 -12.89
C GLY A 11 -22.30 -0.53 -11.87
N GLY A 12 -20.99 -0.30 -12.09
CA GLY A 12 -19.94 -0.86 -11.25
C GLY A 12 -20.03 -0.31 -9.84
N ASN A 13 -20.01 -1.17 -8.85
CA ASN A 13 -19.66 -0.78 -7.50
C ASN A 13 -18.20 -0.31 -7.55
N GLY A 14 -17.87 0.79 -6.89
CA GLY A 14 -16.51 1.34 -6.91
C GLY A 14 -15.45 0.30 -6.51
N ARG A 15 -14.26 0.41 -7.09
CA ARG A 15 -13.13 -0.47 -6.78
C ARG A 15 -12.60 -0.18 -5.37
N VAL A 16 -12.24 -1.23 -4.64
CA VAL A 16 -11.50 -1.17 -3.38
C VAL A 16 -10.06 -1.60 -3.65
N ASN A 17 -9.09 -0.77 -3.26
CA ASN A 17 -7.66 -1.06 -3.41
C ASN A 17 -7.10 -1.84 -2.22
N CYS A 18 -7.54 -1.51 -1.00
CA CYS A 18 -7.01 -2.11 0.21
C CYS A 18 -8.07 -2.18 1.30
N ILE A 19 -7.85 -3.13 2.22
CA ILE A 19 -8.58 -3.24 3.47
C ILE A 19 -7.57 -3.42 4.61
N ALA A 20 -7.79 -2.75 5.73
CA ALA A 20 -6.98 -2.88 6.94
C ALA A 20 -7.87 -3.04 8.16
N PHE A 21 -7.50 -3.97 9.02
CA PHE A 21 -8.16 -4.19 10.31
C PHE A 21 -7.34 -3.53 11.41
N ASN A 22 -8.03 -2.91 12.37
CA ASN A 22 -7.36 -2.47 13.58
C ASN A 22 -6.88 -3.71 14.34
N PRO A 23 -5.57 -3.86 14.60
CA PRO A 23 -5.02 -5.07 15.20
C PRO A 23 -5.47 -5.32 16.65
N LEU A 24 -5.93 -4.29 17.36
CA LEU A 24 -6.44 -4.39 18.73
C LEU A 24 -7.96 -4.51 18.80
N ASN A 25 -8.69 -4.19 17.70
CA ASN A 25 -10.14 -4.28 17.65
C ASN A 25 -10.59 -4.51 16.19
N THR A 26 -10.84 -5.74 15.82
CA THR A 26 -11.21 -6.14 14.46
C THR A 26 -12.60 -5.62 14.00
N ASN A 27 -13.43 -5.08 14.90
CA ASN A 27 -14.64 -4.36 14.51
C ASN A 27 -14.35 -3.01 13.85
N ILE A 28 -13.13 -2.47 14.08
CA ILE A 28 -12.67 -1.25 13.40
C ILE A 28 -11.90 -1.67 12.17
N MET A 29 -12.39 -1.25 11.01
CA MET A 29 -11.85 -1.57 9.71
C MET A 29 -11.71 -0.30 8.88
N PHE A 30 -10.74 -0.28 7.98
CA PHE A 30 -10.54 0.78 7.00
C PHE A 30 -10.48 0.20 5.61
N VAL A 31 -11.09 0.90 4.66
CA VAL A 31 -11.09 0.55 3.24
C VAL A 31 -10.61 1.76 2.46
N GLY A 32 -9.58 1.55 1.64
CA GLY A 32 -9.06 2.52 0.69
C GLY A 32 -9.59 2.26 -0.72
N ALA A 33 -10.13 3.29 -1.35
CA ALA A 33 -10.62 3.26 -2.71
C ALA A 33 -9.90 4.30 -3.58
N PRO A 34 -9.70 4.03 -4.89
CA PRO A 34 -8.91 4.92 -5.76
C PRO A 34 -9.58 6.27 -6.03
N SER A 35 -10.92 6.31 -6.01
CA SER A 35 -11.69 7.52 -6.33
C SER A 35 -12.66 7.94 -5.22
N ALA A 36 -12.76 7.16 -4.14
CA ALA A 36 -13.70 7.41 -3.05
C ALA A 36 -13.01 7.57 -1.68
N GLY A 37 -11.68 7.63 -1.66
CA GLY A 37 -10.91 7.92 -0.46
C GLY A 37 -10.85 6.81 0.58
N LEU A 38 -10.73 7.21 1.84
CA LEU A 38 -10.65 6.31 2.98
C LEU A 38 -11.99 6.22 3.69
N TRP A 39 -12.45 4.99 3.91
CA TRP A 39 -13.67 4.69 4.63
C TRP A 39 -13.37 3.90 5.90
N ARG A 40 -14.16 4.12 6.93
CA ARG A 40 -14.05 3.44 8.23
C ARG A 40 -15.35 2.74 8.60
N SER A 41 -15.25 1.53 9.10
CA SER A 41 -16.29 0.83 9.85
C SER A 41 -15.89 0.74 11.32
N ASN A 42 -16.87 0.83 12.23
CA ASN A 42 -16.70 0.60 13.67
C ASN A 42 -17.50 -0.63 14.17
N ASN A 43 -18.11 -1.38 13.26
CA ASN A 43 -19.04 -2.47 13.57
C ASN A 43 -18.83 -3.70 12.68
N GLY A 44 -17.58 -4.04 12.40
CA GLY A 44 -17.23 -5.24 11.64
C GLY A 44 -17.68 -5.21 10.17
N GLY A 45 -17.74 -4.01 9.56
CA GLY A 45 -18.13 -3.87 8.16
C GLY A 45 -19.62 -3.74 7.90
N THR A 46 -20.46 -3.71 8.95
CA THR A 46 -21.92 -3.57 8.80
C THR A 46 -22.33 -2.21 8.24
N SER A 47 -21.61 -1.15 8.64
CA SER A 47 -21.78 0.19 8.07
C SER A 47 -20.42 0.88 7.91
N TRP A 48 -20.36 1.85 6.99
CA TRP A 48 -19.17 2.56 6.62
C TRP A 48 -19.41 4.06 6.56
N ALA A 49 -18.44 4.84 7.01
CA ALA A 49 -18.43 6.30 6.92
C ALA A 49 -17.10 6.78 6.29
N PRO A 50 -17.12 7.86 5.48
CA PRO A 50 -15.89 8.45 4.97
C PRO A 50 -15.07 9.02 6.13
N VAL A 51 -13.73 8.84 6.05
CA VAL A 51 -12.81 9.33 7.09
C VAL A 51 -12.40 10.78 6.83
N ASN A 52 -12.15 11.13 5.58
CA ASN A 52 -11.73 12.46 5.19
C ASN A 52 -11.88 12.69 3.68
N ASP A 53 -12.57 13.75 3.30
CA ASP A 53 -12.76 14.18 1.91
C ASP A 53 -11.91 15.41 1.54
N THR A 54 -10.98 15.84 2.42
CA THR A 54 -10.20 17.08 2.25
C THR A 54 -8.79 16.83 1.70
N PHE A 55 -8.46 15.62 1.26
CA PHE A 55 -7.17 15.33 0.65
C PHE A 55 -7.03 15.98 -0.74
N ALA A 56 -5.83 16.46 -1.05
CA ALA A 56 -5.51 16.95 -2.39
C ALA A 56 -5.63 15.86 -3.47
N VAL A 57 -5.45 14.59 -3.08
CA VAL A 57 -5.73 13.40 -3.87
C VAL A 57 -6.59 12.49 -3.02
N VAL A 58 -7.80 12.23 -3.48
CA VAL A 58 -8.81 11.46 -2.73
C VAL A 58 -8.47 9.97 -2.65
N GLY A 59 -7.79 9.42 -3.66
CA GLY A 59 -7.47 8.00 -3.73
C GLY A 59 -6.58 7.51 -2.59
N VAL A 60 -6.87 6.30 -2.08
CA VAL A 60 -6.05 5.58 -1.09
C VAL A 60 -5.74 4.20 -1.63
N SER A 61 -4.46 3.90 -1.79
CA SER A 61 -3.96 2.63 -2.34
C SER A 61 -3.53 1.64 -1.26
N SER A 62 -3.14 2.12 -0.07
CA SER A 62 -2.72 1.24 1.04
C SER A 62 -2.94 1.92 2.39
N VAL A 63 -3.20 1.11 3.42
CA VAL A 63 -3.35 1.55 4.82
C VAL A 63 -2.47 0.67 5.69
N ALA A 64 -1.68 1.27 6.58
CA ALA A 64 -0.93 0.59 7.62
C ALA A 64 -1.31 1.17 8.98
N ILE A 65 -1.61 0.30 9.96
CA ILE A 65 -2.02 0.68 11.32
C ILE A 65 -0.95 0.17 12.28
N ASN A 66 -0.44 1.07 13.13
CA ASN A 66 0.52 0.69 14.16
C ASN A 66 -0.14 -0.25 15.18
N TYR A 67 0.38 -1.45 15.32
CA TYR A 67 -0.16 -2.50 16.20
C TYR A 67 0.14 -2.26 17.69
N LEU A 68 1.08 -1.37 18.04
CA LEU A 68 1.35 -0.96 19.43
C LEU A 68 0.50 0.22 19.86
N ASP A 69 0.16 1.11 18.90
CA ASP A 69 -0.69 2.29 19.13
C ASP A 69 -1.55 2.55 17.89
N THR A 70 -2.77 2.05 17.90
CA THR A 70 -3.68 2.15 16.75
C THR A 70 -4.19 3.56 16.45
N SER A 71 -3.82 4.55 17.26
CA SER A 71 -4.01 5.97 16.92
C SER A 71 -3.07 6.42 15.81
N ILE A 72 -1.91 5.74 15.66
CA ILE A 72 -0.91 6.01 14.63
C ILE A 72 -1.23 5.17 13.40
N MET A 73 -1.45 5.84 12.28
CA MET A 73 -1.80 5.21 11.02
C MET A 73 -1.04 5.88 9.87
N TYR A 74 -0.84 5.12 8.80
CA TYR A 74 -0.26 5.63 7.55
C TYR A 74 -1.14 5.24 6.38
N ILE A 75 -1.29 6.15 5.43
CA ILE A 75 -1.94 5.87 4.15
C ILE A 75 -1.03 6.25 2.99
N ALA A 76 -1.06 5.43 1.95
CA ALA A 76 -0.55 5.80 0.64
C ALA A 76 -1.70 6.40 -0.17
N THR A 77 -1.46 7.58 -0.74
CA THR A 77 -2.48 8.28 -1.54
C THR A 77 -2.40 7.86 -3.01
N GLY A 78 -3.46 8.12 -3.77
CA GLY A 78 -3.55 7.83 -5.20
C GLY A 78 -4.10 6.43 -5.51
N ASP A 79 -4.01 6.05 -6.78
CA ASP A 79 -4.38 4.71 -7.26
C ASP A 79 -3.12 3.91 -7.57
N GLY A 80 -2.81 2.92 -6.76
CA GLY A 80 -1.63 2.07 -6.94
C GLY A 80 -1.71 1.13 -8.15
N ASP A 81 -2.89 0.92 -8.72
CA ASP A 81 -3.13 -0.12 -9.73
C ASP A 81 -3.18 0.44 -11.16
N ALA A 82 -3.81 1.59 -11.36
CA ALA A 82 -3.88 2.28 -12.64
C ALA A 82 -3.17 3.65 -12.53
N GLY A 83 -2.58 4.11 -13.60
CA GLY A 83 -1.89 5.39 -13.65
C GLY A 83 -2.82 6.58 -13.87
N ASP A 84 -4.07 6.51 -13.42
CA ASP A 84 -5.07 7.55 -13.59
C ASP A 84 -5.10 8.56 -12.43
N THR A 85 -4.56 8.20 -11.25
CA THR A 85 -4.42 9.09 -10.11
C THR A 85 -3.08 8.87 -9.41
N TYR A 86 -2.13 9.77 -9.66
CA TYR A 86 -0.80 9.72 -9.02
C TYR A 86 -0.86 10.13 -7.55
N THR A 87 0.10 9.60 -6.78
CA THR A 87 0.20 9.89 -5.35
C THR A 87 0.70 11.31 -5.07
N VAL A 88 0.27 11.87 -3.96
CA VAL A 88 0.91 13.02 -3.28
C VAL A 88 1.75 12.58 -2.09
N GLY A 89 1.95 11.27 -1.92
CA GLY A 89 2.85 10.68 -0.95
C GLY A 89 2.17 9.83 0.12
N ILE A 90 2.93 9.61 1.18
CA ILE A 90 2.47 8.90 2.37
C ILE A 90 2.03 9.94 3.41
N MET A 91 0.86 9.75 3.98
CA MET A 91 0.35 10.59 5.06
C MET A 91 0.27 9.80 6.36
N LYS A 92 0.54 10.47 7.48
CA LYS A 92 0.49 9.95 8.84
C LYS A 92 -0.64 10.60 9.62
N SER A 93 -1.39 9.79 10.35
CA SER A 93 -2.31 10.21 11.41
C SER A 93 -1.76 9.79 12.76
N THR A 94 -2.02 10.56 13.80
CA THR A 94 -1.74 10.26 15.22
C THR A 94 -3.00 10.30 16.07
N ASN A 95 -4.17 10.31 15.45
CA ASN A 95 -5.47 10.40 16.12
C ASN A 95 -6.53 9.50 15.44
N SER A 96 -6.14 8.28 15.09
CA SER A 96 -7.01 7.25 14.50
C SER A 96 -7.69 7.68 13.19
N GLY A 97 -6.99 8.46 12.38
CA GLY A 97 -7.45 8.90 11.08
C GLY A 97 -8.31 10.18 11.08
N GLN A 98 -8.47 10.88 12.22
CA GLN A 98 -9.25 12.12 12.27
C GLN A 98 -8.55 13.28 11.57
N SER A 99 -7.23 13.32 11.59
CA SER A 99 -6.43 14.27 10.82
C SER A 99 -5.16 13.60 10.28
N TRP A 100 -4.61 14.18 9.23
CA TRP A 100 -3.49 13.62 8.49
C TRP A 100 -2.45 14.67 8.15
N HIS A 101 -1.18 14.30 8.21
CA HIS A 101 -0.04 15.15 7.89
C HIS A 101 0.86 14.43 6.89
N TYR A 102 1.47 15.17 5.98
CA TYR A 102 2.46 14.64 5.06
C TYR A 102 3.69 14.13 5.83
N THR A 103 4.22 13.01 5.38
CA THR A 103 5.53 12.51 5.77
C THR A 103 6.64 13.14 4.92
N SER A 104 7.88 12.65 5.07
CA SER A 104 9.00 13.08 4.21
C SER A 104 8.81 12.68 2.73
N PHE A 105 8.08 11.60 2.44
CA PHE A 105 7.76 11.21 1.06
C PHE A 105 6.47 11.92 0.60
N LYS A 106 6.65 13.06 -0.05
CA LYS A 106 5.57 13.92 -0.56
C LYS A 106 5.87 14.42 -1.98
N PRO A 107 5.89 13.53 -2.99
CA PRO A 107 6.10 13.94 -4.37
C PRO A 107 4.94 14.81 -4.86
N SER A 108 5.18 15.61 -5.88
CA SER A 108 4.10 16.28 -6.60
C SER A 108 3.36 15.28 -7.50
N VAL A 109 2.09 15.55 -7.81
CA VAL A 109 1.31 14.72 -8.75
C VAL A 109 2.00 14.60 -10.11
N GLN A 110 2.65 15.69 -10.57
CA GLN A 110 3.36 15.72 -11.84
C GLN A 110 4.58 14.77 -11.89
N SER A 111 5.07 14.32 -10.74
CA SER A 111 6.18 13.35 -10.68
C SER A 111 5.79 11.96 -11.17
N GLY A 112 4.51 11.67 -11.32
CA GLY A 112 4.02 10.38 -11.83
C GLY A 112 4.27 9.20 -10.89
N TYR A 113 4.47 9.44 -9.59
CA TYR A 113 4.65 8.35 -8.62
C TYR A 113 3.34 7.64 -8.34
N LEU A 114 3.46 6.31 -8.15
CA LEU A 114 2.41 5.43 -7.66
C LEU A 114 2.93 4.69 -6.45
N ILE A 115 2.15 4.58 -5.39
CA ILE A 115 2.43 3.70 -4.25
C ILE A 115 1.40 2.59 -4.29
N ARG A 116 1.85 1.33 -4.29
CA ARG A 116 0.99 0.16 -4.38
C ARG A 116 0.68 -0.44 -3.04
N LYS A 117 1.69 -0.49 -2.16
CA LYS A 117 1.55 -1.15 -0.87
C LYS A 117 2.52 -0.56 0.15
N ILE A 118 2.06 -0.39 1.39
CA ILE A 118 2.89 -0.13 2.56
C ILE A 118 2.87 -1.39 3.42
N VAL A 119 4.04 -1.84 3.86
CA VAL A 119 4.19 -2.95 4.79
C VAL A 119 4.93 -2.45 6.02
N MET A 120 4.39 -2.76 7.20
CA MET A 120 4.98 -2.41 8.49
C MET A 120 5.73 -3.62 9.06
N HIS A 121 6.89 -3.38 9.67
CA HIS A 121 7.68 -4.42 10.33
C HIS A 121 6.89 -5.02 11.52
N PRO A 122 6.90 -6.35 11.71
CA PRO A 122 6.01 -7.03 12.66
C PRO A 122 6.32 -6.76 14.14
N THR A 123 7.49 -6.23 14.48
CA THR A 123 7.90 -5.99 15.88
C THR A 123 8.46 -4.58 16.12
N ASN A 124 8.62 -3.76 15.08
CA ASN A 124 9.02 -2.35 15.18
C ASN A 124 8.23 -1.50 14.19
N PRO A 125 7.17 -0.81 14.63
CA PRO A 125 6.28 -0.07 13.74
C PRO A 125 6.91 1.17 13.08
N ASP A 126 8.10 1.59 13.51
CA ASP A 126 8.84 2.67 12.87
C ASP A 126 9.55 2.22 11.58
N ILE A 127 9.73 0.90 11.41
CA ILE A 127 10.30 0.33 10.19
C ILE A 127 9.17 -0.04 9.23
N MET A 128 9.21 0.52 8.04
CA MET A 128 8.22 0.25 6.99
C MET A 128 8.86 0.28 5.61
N TRP A 129 8.17 -0.36 4.66
CA TRP A 129 8.51 -0.35 3.26
C TRP A 129 7.31 0.10 2.44
N ALA A 130 7.57 0.80 1.34
CA ALA A 130 6.55 1.14 0.35
C ALA A 130 6.97 0.67 -1.04
N ALA A 131 6.16 -0.17 -1.66
CA ALA A 131 6.30 -0.57 -3.05
C ALA A 131 5.79 0.54 -3.96
N THR A 132 6.65 1.06 -4.83
CA THR A 132 6.32 2.16 -5.75
C THR A 132 6.71 1.82 -7.19
N ASN A 133 6.21 2.59 -8.14
CA ASN A 133 6.67 2.49 -9.53
C ASN A 133 8.13 2.97 -9.73
N GLY A 134 8.72 3.65 -8.74
CA GLY A 134 10.13 4.05 -8.73
C GLY A 134 11.05 3.08 -7.96
N GLY A 135 10.51 1.99 -7.40
CA GLY A 135 11.24 1.03 -6.56
C GLY A 135 10.65 0.91 -5.16
N ILE A 136 11.44 0.40 -4.23
CA ILE A 136 11.03 0.26 -2.83
C ILE A 136 11.65 1.39 -2.01
N LEU A 137 10.80 2.09 -1.27
CA LEU A 137 11.21 3.04 -0.24
C LEU A 137 11.20 2.33 1.11
N LYS A 138 12.21 2.60 1.95
CA LYS A 138 12.31 2.06 3.30
C LYS A 138 12.51 3.19 4.29
N THR A 139 11.76 3.16 5.38
CA THR A 139 11.95 4.02 6.55
C THR A 139 12.35 3.20 7.77
N THR A 140 13.02 3.81 8.73
CA THR A 140 13.34 3.26 10.06
C THR A 140 12.93 4.18 11.20
N ASP A 141 12.21 5.27 10.88
CA ASP A 141 11.83 6.35 11.82
C ASP A 141 10.39 6.84 11.59
N GLY A 142 9.48 5.95 11.15
CA GLY A 142 8.08 6.28 10.95
C GLY A 142 7.84 7.33 9.85
N TRP A 143 8.64 7.27 8.77
CA TRP A 143 8.60 8.17 7.62
C TRP A 143 9.03 9.62 7.89
N ALA A 144 9.81 9.85 8.97
CA ALA A 144 10.50 11.14 9.14
C ALA A 144 11.62 11.27 8.08
N THR A 145 12.28 10.14 7.76
CA THR A 145 13.20 10.00 6.62
C THR A 145 12.94 8.69 5.88
N TYR A 146 13.51 8.54 4.68
CA TYR A 146 13.47 7.29 3.93
C TYR A 146 14.70 7.11 3.05
N THR A 147 14.98 5.87 2.69
CA THR A 147 15.99 5.47 1.71
C THR A 147 15.33 4.73 0.56
N VAL A 148 16.02 4.66 -0.59
CA VAL A 148 15.58 3.86 -1.74
C VAL A 148 16.39 2.57 -1.76
N ALA A 149 15.70 1.42 -1.80
CA ALA A 149 16.36 0.13 -1.93
C ALA A 149 17.09 0.00 -3.27
N THR A 150 18.17 -0.77 -3.28
CA THR A 150 18.96 -1.02 -4.49
C THR A 150 18.70 -2.41 -5.08
N GLY A 151 19.01 -2.60 -6.36
CA GLY A 151 18.87 -3.87 -7.06
C GLY A 151 17.46 -4.22 -7.53
N ILE A 152 16.49 -3.31 -7.35
CA ILE A 152 15.11 -3.46 -7.81
C ILE A 152 14.56 -2.13 -8.33
N GLY A 153 13.77 -2.18 -9.39
CA GLY A 153 13.06 -1.05 -9.94
C GLY A 153 11.59 -1.02 -9.54
N GLY A 154 10.73 -0.53 -10.42
CA GLY A 154 9.30 -0.38 -10.16
C GLY A 154 8.65 -1.66 -9.62
N THR A 155 8.14 -1.59 -8.40
CA THR A 155 7.71 -2.74 -7.60
C THR A 155 6.19 -2.80 -7.51
N PHE A 156 5.62 -4.01 -7.71
CA PHE A 156 4.18 -4.25 -7.65
C PHE A 156 3.71 -4.71 -6.29
N ASP A 157 4.44 -5.62 -5.67
CA ASP A 157 4.08 -6.22 -4.40
C ASP A 157 5.30 -6.42 -3.53
N ILE A 158 5.11 -6.41 -2.22
CA ILE A 158 6.14 -6.60 -1.21
C ILE A 158 5.56 -7.36 -0.03
N GLU A 159 6.30 -8.36 0.46
CA GLU A 159 5.93 -9.16 1.62
C GLU A 159 7.14 -9.43 2.51
N LEU A 160 6.90 -9.52 3.80
CA LEU A 160 7.90 -9.93 4.78
C LEU A 160 7.78 -11.44 5.05
N LYS A 161 8.91 -12.12 5.17
CA LYS A 161 8.89 -13.52 5.60
C LYS A 161 8.40 -13.60 7.06
N PRO A 162 7.37 -14.40 7.35
CA PRO A 162 6.92 -14.61 8.72
C PRO A 162 8.06 -15.13 9.62
N GLY A 163 8.22 -14.51 10.79
CA GLY A 163 9.28 -14.88 11.74
C GLY A 163 10.70 -14.39 11.40
N ASP A 164 10.91 -13.83 10.20
CA ASP A 164 12.21 -13.33 9.77
C ASP A 164 12.06 -12.09 8.88
N PRO A 165 11.83 -10.91 9.48
CA PRO A 165 11.60 -9.67 8.72
C PRO A 165 12.85 -9.12 8.02
N ASN A 166 14.04 -9.72 8.26
CA ASN A 166 15.21 -9.42 7.43
C ASN A 166 15.10 -10.00 6.02
N THR A 167 14.28 -11.04 5.86
CA THR A 167 13.95 -11.57 4.54
C THR A 167 12.70 -10.87 4.00
N VAL A 168 12.88 -10.14 2.90
CA VAL A 168 11.82 -9.39 2.21
C VAL A 168 11.69 -9.90 0.79
N TYR A 169 10.47 -10.17 0.37
CA TYR A 169 10.14 -10.57 -1.00
C TYR A 169 9.48 -9.40 -1.73
N ALA A 170 9.80 -9.25 -3.00
CA ALA A 170 9.21 -8.23 -3.84
C ALA A 170 9.03 -8.71 -5.28
N SER A 171 8.09 -8.12 -5.98
CA SER A 171 7.84 -8.39 -7.39
C SER A 171 7.79 -7.12 -8.21
N THR A 172 8.24 -7.25 -9.45
CA THR A 172 8.01 -6.28 -10.52
C THR A 172 6.98 -6.86 -11.50
N TYR A 173 6.79 -6.25 -12.67
CA TYR A 173 5.96 -6.82 -13.73
C TYR A 173 6.43 -8.20 -14.18
N THR A 174 7.75 -8.43 -14.21
CA THR A 174 8.35 -9.58 -14.91
C THR A 174 9.26 -10.43 -14.05
N ALA A 175 9.58 -10.02 -12.82
CA ALA A 175 10.56 -10.69 -12.01
C ALA A 175 10.17 -10.70 -10.52
N PHE A 176 10.65 -11.73 -9.84
CA PHE A 176 10.57 -11.90 -8.40
C PHE A 176 11.93 -11.64 -7.77
N TYR A 177 11.94 -10.98 -6.63
CA TYR A 177 13.13 -10.55 -5.93
C TYR A 177 13.11 -10.97 -4.46
N LYS A 178 14.29 -11.13 -3.91
CA LYS A 178 14.50 -11.41 -2.49
C LYS A 178 15.57 -10.48 -1.94
N SER A 179 15.34 -9.99 -0.74
CA SER A 179 16.31 -9.34 0.13
C SER A 179 16.55 -10.23 1.35
N THR A 180 17.77 -10.17 1.92
CA THR A 180 18.13 -10.82 3.19
C THR A 180 18.75 -9.83 4.17
N ASP A 181 18.66 -8.54 3.88
CA ASP A 181 19.20 -7.42 4.68
C ASP A 181 18.11 -6.41 5.07
N GLY A 182 16.90 -6.93 5.28
CA GLY A 182 15.76 -6.13 5.69
C GLY A 182 15.28 -5.18 4.59
N GLY A 183 15.40 -5.56 3.32
CA GLY A 183 14.89 -4.78 2.21
C GLY A 183 15.76 -3.57 1.83
N THR A 184 17.06 -3.63 2.13
CA THR A 184 18.02 -2.59 1.71
C THR A 184 18.53 -2.87 0.29
N THR A 185 18.86 -4.15 0.02
CA THR A 185 19.25 -4.60 -1.32
C THR A 185 18.40 -5.79 -1.76
N PHE A 186 18.11 -5.86 -3.05
CA PHE A 186 17.32 -6.93 -3.64
C PHE A 186 18.08 -7.63 -4.75
N THR A 187 17.94 -8.95 -4.81
CA THR A 187 18.49 -9.81 -5.86
C THR A 187 17.36 -10.55 -6.56
N ALA A 188 17.40 -10.58 -7.89
CA ALA A 188 16.41 -11.32 -8.66
C ALA A 188 16.52 -12.82 -8.39
N VAL A 189 15.38 -13.48 -8.28
CA VAL A 189 15.27 -14.92 -8.11
C VAL A 189 14.72 -15.52 -9.40
N THR A 190 15.41 -16.52 -9.93
CA THR A 190 14.96 -17.24 -11.12
C THR A 190 13.69 -18.04 -10.80
N LEU A 191 12.60 -17.74 -11.49
CA LEU A 191 11.36 -18.51 -11.40
C LEU A 191 11.46 -19.77 -12.28
N PRO A 192 10.91 -20.91 -11.85
CA PRO A 192 11.08 -22.20 -12.56
C PRO A 192 10.53 -22.20 -13.98
N THR A 193 9.48 -21.46 -14.24
CA THR A 193 8.84 -21.36 -15.56
C THR A 193 8.17 -20.01 -15.73
N ALA A 194 8.63 -19.20 -16.67
CA ALA A 194 7.90 -18.01 -17.09
C ALA A 194 6.78 -18.44 -18.08
N PRO A 195 5.59 -17.88 -18.01
CA PRO A 195 4.57 -18.06 -19.05
C PRO A 195 5.13 -17.61 -20.40
N THR A 196 4.76 -18.29 -21.47
CA THR A 196 5.23 -17.99 -22.84
C THR A 196 4.88 -16.56 -23.30
N ASN A 197 3.88 -15.93 -22.70
CA ASN A 197 3.44 -14.55 -23.00
C ASN A 197 3.97 -13.50 -22.02
N GLY A 198 4.92 -13.86 -21.13
CA GLY A 198 5.44 -12.99 -20.07
C GLY A 198 4.47 -12.83 -18.90
N PHE A 199 4.97 -12.24 -17.81
CA PHE A 199 4.14 -11.85 -16.66
C PHE A 199 3.62 -10.42 -16.89
N LEU A 200 2.34 -10.20 -16.59
CA LEU A 200 1.76 -8.85 -16.53
C LEU A 200 1.74 -8.30 -15.11
N ARG A 201 1.71 -9.19 -14.10
CA ARG A 201 1.72 -8.86 -12.68
C ARG A 201 2.05 -10.12 -11.87
N ILE A 202 2.92 -9.99 -10.88
CA ILE A 202 3.21 -11.04 -9.91
C ILE A 202 2.72 -10.55 -8.55
N ALA A 203 1.72 -11.22 -7.98
CA ALA A 203 1.30 -11.04 -6.60
C ALA A 203 2.01 -12.06 -5.71
N ILE A 204 2.37 -11.67 -4.50
CA ILE A 204 3.09 -12.49 -3.55
C ILE A 204 2.17 -12.77 -2.36
N ALA A 205 2.20 -14.00 -1.87
CA ALA A 205 1.64 -14.37 -0.59
C ALA A 205 2.67 -15.21 0.17
N VAL A 206 2.76 -14.99 1.47
CA VAL A 206 3.68 -15.71 2.37
C VAL A 206 2.88 -16.37 3.47
N SER A 207 3.28 -17.58 3.89
CA SER A 207 2.73 -18.29 5.03
C SER A 207 3.83 -18.62 6.03
N ALA A 208 3.48 -18.70 7.30
CA ALA A 208 4.35 -19.34 8.28
C ALA A 208 4.50 -20.82 7.90
N ALA A 209 5.74 -21.30 7.89
CA ALA A 209 6.07 -22.70 7.68
C ALA A 209 5.94 -23.48 8.98
#